data_e59a4edf909cbccc7effbcb64ca2e78e
#
_entry.id   e59a4edf909cbccc7effbcb64ca2e78e
#
_cell.length_a   1.000
_cell.length_b   1.000
_cell.length_c   1.000
_cell.angle_alpha   90.00
_cell.angle_beta   90.00
_cell.angle_gamma   90.00
#
_symmetry.space_group_name_H-M   'P 1'
#
loop_
_entity.id
_entity.type
_entity.pdbx_description
1 polymer ?
#
loop_
_entity_poly.entity_id
_entity_poly.type
_entity_poly.pdbx_seq_one_letter_code
_entity_poly.pdbx_strand_id
1 'polypeptide(L)'
;MILMNLKVVSRCFSAVALLYLGASQFGSLASAQEAAAVELPLMFDQRERLQKPDLTSVPRIRFLTTVDFPPFNFIDQSGKLSGFHVDLAREICRELGVIERCQIEAKPYKDLSRALETGEADVVAAGVRITPELRRTASLSRPFMQLPARFVTTTGQQALDQPSALKPGEVGVVSGTAHEIMLEAFFPAMKPKTYATRGELLAALRTGAIKAVFGDGLQLSFWIESSEAAGCCRFLGGPYYSRTILGDGLTLVTRKDTPLIARGMDAALLALARSGRLNQIYLRYFPNGL
;
A
#
# COMPACT_ATOMS: atom_id res chain seq x y z
N MET A 1 -1.81 -16.57 105.96
CA MET A 1 -2.98 -16.20 106.76
C MET A 1 -3.83 -15.31 105.95
N ILE A 2 -4.88 -15.83 105.38
CA ILE A 2 -6.26 -15.27 105.32
C ILE A 2 -6.44 -14.14 104.31
N LEU A 3 -7.17 -14.51 103.32
CA LEU A 3 -8.56 -14.24 102.81
C LEU A 3 -8.64 -13.02 101.86
N MET A 4 -8.98 -13.31 100.61
CA MET A 4 -10.36 -13.28 100.03
C MET A 4 -10.92 -11.85 99.87
N ASN A 5 -11.19 -11.43 98.67
CA ASN A 5 -12.50 -11.34 97.97
C ASN A 5 -12.36 -10.45 96.74
N LEU A 6 -12.68 -10.80 95.61
CA LEU A 6 -13.93 -10.94 94.83
C LEU A 6 -14.61 -9.64 94.50
N LYS A 7 -14.89 -9.54 93.17
CA LYS A 7 -15.88 -8.75 92.46
C LYS A 7 -15.48 -7.29 92.09
N VAL A 8 -15.75 -6.79 90.92
CA VAL A 8 -16.86 -6.91 89.94
C VAL A 8 -16.47 -6.24 88.63
N VAL A 9 -16.71 -6.92 87.56
CA VAL A 9 -17.18 -6.48 86.24
C VAL A 9 -17.29 -5.00 85.94
N SER A 10 -16.57 -4.49 84.94
CA SER A 10 -17.14 -3.52 84.04
C SER A 10 -16.52 -3.64 82.63
N ARG A 11 -17.37 -3.78 81.70
CA ARG A 11 -17.16 -3.81 80.27
C ARG A 11 -16.63 -2.47 79.76
N CYS A 12 -15.53 -2.48 79.02
CA CYS A 12 -15.29 -1.42 78.04
C CYS A 12 -14.79 -2.05 76.75
N PHE A 13 -15.64 -1.90 75.73
CA PHE A 13 -15.33 -2.21 74.37
C PHE A 13 -14.23 -1.32 73.87
N SER A 14 -13.09 -1.89 73.51
CA SER A 14 -12.09 -1.17 72.71
C SER A 14 -12.13 -1.75 71.31
N ALA A 15 -12.68 -0.96 70.43
CA ALA A 15 -12.68 -1.23 69.02
C ALA A 15 -11.24 -1.13 68.47
N VAL A 16 -10.70 -2.24 68.00
CA VAL A 16 -9.45 -2.28 67.22
C VAL A 16 -9.86 -1.93 65.80
N ALA A 17 -9.55 -0.71 65.40
CA ALA A 17 -9.64 -0.28 64.01
C ALA A 17 -8.48 -0.87 63.20
N LEU A 18 -8.76 -1.93 62.44
CA LEU A 18 -7.88 -2.45 61.42
C LEU A 18 -7.88 -1.45 60.23
N LEU A 19 -6.83 -0.67 60.11
CA LEU A 19 -6.50 0.11 58.92
C LEU A 19 -6.11 -0.87 57.81
N TYR A 20 -7.04 -1.20 56.91
CA TYR A 20 -6.76 -1.82 55.64
C TYR A 20 -6.14 -0.72 54.73
N LEU A 21 -4.83 -0.71 54.59
CA LEU A 21 -4.17 -0.05 53.47
C LEU A 21 -4.51 -0.82 52.18
N GLY A 22 -5.57 -0.44 51.52
CA GLY A 22 -5.86 -0.86 50.15
C GLY A 22 -4.84 -0.24 49.20
N ALA A 23 -3.82 -0.98 48.86
CA ALA A 23 -2.95 -0.64 47.73
C ALA A 23 -3.80 -0.82 46.45
N SER A 24 -4.42 0.26 45.99
CA SER A 24 -5.02 0.35 44.64
C SER A 24 -3.90 0.24 43.63
N GLN A 25 -3.68 -0.95 43.12
CA GLN A 25 -2.92 -1.15 41.90
C GLN A 25 -3.73 -0.53 40.76
N PHE A 26 -3.42 0.72 40.42
CA PHE A 26 -3.76 1.28 39.12
C PHE A 26 -2.96 0.53 38.08
N GLY A 27 -3.53 -0.58 37.56
CA GLY A 27 -3.07 -1.21 36.36
C GLY A 27 -3.14 -0.15 35.26
N SER A 28 -1.98 0.36 34.84
CA SER A 28 -1.87 1.10 33.59
C SER A 28 -2.36 0.17 32.49
N LEU A 29 -3.59 0.41 32.03
CA LEU A 29 -4.04 -0.08 30.73
C LEU A 29 -3.10 0.59 29.71
N ALA A 30 -2.02 -0.09 29.39
CA ALA A 30 -1.26 0.24 28.19
C ALA A 30 -2.26 0.12 27.04
N SER A 31 -2.77 1.25 26.56
CA SER A 31 -3.45 1.33 25.27
C SER A 31 -2.42 0.80 24.27
N ALA A 32 -2.56 -0.46 23.86
CA ALA A 32 -1.93 -0.94 22.67
C ALA A 32 -2.45 -0.02 21.57
N GLN A 33 -1.63 0.92 21.14
CA GLN A 33 -1.89 1.76 19.99
C GLN A 33 -1.93 0.80 18.82
N GLU A 34 -3.15 0.44 18.42
CA GLU A 34 -3.42 -0.44 17.29
C GLU A 34 -2.70 0.20 16.11
N ALA A 35 -1.64 -0.45 15.66
CA ALA A 35 -0.90 0.01 14.50
C ALA A 35 -1.93 0.16 13.38
N ALA A 36 -2.05 1.38 12.83
CA ALA A 36 -3.03 1.65 11.78
C ALA A 36 -2.89 0.58 10.71
N ALA A 37 -3.95 -0.20 10.50
CA ALA A 37 -3.94 -1.28 9.55
C ALA A 37 -3.54 -0.72 8.19
N VAL A 38 -2.56 -1.36 7.55
CA VAL A 38 -2.16 -1.00 6.20
C VAL A 38 -3.32 -1.33 5.28
N GLU A 39 -3.91 -0.32 4.68
CA GLU A 39 -5.02 -0.48 3.75
C GLU A 39 -4.68 0.16 2.40
N LEU A 40 -5.10 -0.53 1.34
CA LEU A 40 -5.08 0.07 0.01
C LEU A 40 -6.10 1.21 -0.02
N PRO A 41 -5.71 2.43 -0.42
CA PRO A 41 -6.64 3.53 -0.56
C PRO A 41 -7.78 3.16 -1.51
N LEU A 42 -9.03 3.29 -1.05
CA LEU A 42 -10.21 3.01 -1.85
C LEU A 42 -10.31 4.03 -2.99
N MET A 43 -10.17 3.55 -4.22
CA MET A 43 -10.28 4.35 -5.44
C MET A 43 -11.71 4.43 -5.97
N PHE A 44 -12.65 3.74 -5.31
CA PHE A 44 -14.06 3.61 -5.71
C PHE A 44 -14.98 4.28 -4.70
N ASP A 45 -16.02 4.96 -5.18
CA ASP A 45 -17.11 5.40 -4.32
C ASP A 45 -17.85 4.16 -3.77
N GLN A 46 -17.89 4.02 -2.46
CA GLN A 46 -18.56 2.89 -1.80
C GLN A 46 -20.08 2.88 -2.06
N ARG A 47 -20.67 4.01 -2.41
CA ARG A 47 -22.11 4.15 -2.72
C ARG A 47 -22.43 3.82 -4.17
N GLU A 48 -21.45 3.79 -5.03
CA GLU A 48 -21.64 3.52 -6.45
C GLU A 48 -22.23 2.12 -6.67
N ARG A 49 -23.06 1.98 -7.68
CA ARG A 49 -23.67 0.71 -8.10
C ARG A 49 -23.34 0.48 -9.56
N LEU A 50 -22.42 -0.44 -9.81
CA LEU A 50 -22.13 -0.91 -11.17
C LEU A 50 -22.80 -2.27 -11.36
N GLN A 51 -23.58 -2.38 -12.43
CA GLN A 51 -24.19 -3.65 -12.80
C GLN A 51 -23.11 -4.58 -13.37
N LYS A 52 -23.06 -5.80 -12.84
CA LYS A 52 -22.26 -6.86 -13.43
C LYS A 52 -22.86 -7.22 -14.80
N PRO A 53 -22.09 -7.09 -15.89
CA PRO A 53 -22.61 -7.44 -17.22
C PRO A 53 -22.76 -8.95 -17.35
N ASP A 54 -23.70 -9.37 -18.19
CA ASP A 54 -23.77 -10.75 -18.63
C ASP A 54 -22.65 -11.03 -19.63
N LEU A 55 -21.75 -11.93 -19.27
CA LEU A 55 -20.62 -12.36 -20.08
C LEU A 55 -20.79 -13.77 -20.68
N THR A 56 -22.00 -14.33 -20.67
CA THR A 56 -22.27 -15.69 -21.20
C THR A 56 -21.92 -15.82 -22.67
N SER A 57 -22.10 -14.74 -23.45
CA SER A 57 -21.75 -14.67 -24.87
C SER A 57 -20.23 -14.50 -25.14
N VAL A 58 -19.43 -14.22 -24.10
CA VAL A 58 -17.98 -14.06 -24.24
C VAL A 58 -17.31 -15.44 -24.08
N PRO A 59 -16.75 -16.02 -25.14
CA PRO A 59 -16.26 -17.40 -25.10
C PRO A 59 -15.01 -17.55 -24.24
N ARG A 60 -14.18 -16.50 -24.16
CA ARG A 60 -12.96 -16.45 -23.35
C ARG A 60 -12.59 -14.99 -23.04
N ILE A 61 -11.82 -14.80 -21.99
CA ILE A 61 -11.17 -13.51 -21.64
C ILE A 61 -9.69 -13.76 -21.48
N ARG A 62 -8.87 -13.09 -22.29
CA ARG A 62 -7.42 -13.23 -22.29
C ARG A 62 -6.79 -11.99 -21.65
N PHE A 63 -6.18 -12.22 -20.50
CA PHE A 63 -5.35 -11.24 -19.84
C PHE A 63 -3.90 -11.38 -20.31
N LEU A 64 -3.28 -10.27 -20.65
CA LEU A 64 -1.83 -10.18 -20.83
C LEU A 64 -1.18 -9.34 -19.75
N THR A 65 -0.02 -9.82 -19.32
CA THR A 65 0.87 -9.13 -18.40
C THR A 65 2.33 -9.26 -18.88
N THR A 66 3.31 -8.87 -18.06
CA THR A 66 4.73 -9.08 -18.29
C THR A 66 5.33 -10.00 -17.22
N VAL A 67 6.65 -10.20 -17.23
CA VAL A 67 7.36 -10.97 -16.20
C VAL A 67 8.49 -10.17 -15.54
N ASP A 68 8.59 -8.89 -15.83
CA ASP A 68 9.70 -8.01 -15.49
C ASP A 68 9.32 -6.86 -14.57
N PHE A 69 8.20 -6.99 -13.87
CA PHE A 69 7.70 -5.94 -12.96
C PHE A 69 7.29 -6.53 -11.58
N PRO A 70 8.22 -7.13 -10.82
CA PRO A 70 7.90 -7.61 -9.47
C PRO A 70 7.57 -6.45 -8.52
N PRO A 71 6.67 -6.67 -7.54
CA PRO A 71 5.89 -7.87 -7.28
C PRO A 71 4.57 -7.89 -8.03
N PHE A 72 4.37 -7.01 -9.03
CA PHE A 72 3.12 -6.96 -9.79
C PHE A 72 2.98 -8.15 -10.74
N ASN A 73 4.03 -8.48 -11.46
CA ASN A 73 4.06 -9.60 -12.40
C ASN A 73 5.51 -10.10 -12.58
N PHE A 74 5.72 -11.37 -12.33
CA PHE A 74 7.02 -12.03 -12.38
C PHE A 74 6.86 -13.54 -12.52
N ILE A 75 7.95 -14.23 -12.79
CA ILE A 75 8.00 -15.71 -12.71
C ILE A 75 8.52 -16.07 -11.31
N ASP A 76 7.75 -16.86 -10.58
CA ASP A 76 8.13 -17.31 -9.24
C ASP A 76 9.20 -18.43 -9.30
N GLN A 77 9.67 -18.86 -8.12
CA GLN A 77 10.68 -19.93 -8.02
C GLN A 77 10.23 -21.28 -8.57
N SER A 78 8.93 -21.49 -8.73
CA SER A 78 8.37 -22.71 -9.35
C SER A 78 8.21 -22.62 -10.87
N GLY A 79 8.61 -21.48 -11.47
CA GLY A 79 8.46 -21.21 -12.90
C GLY A 79 7.05 -20.77 -13.32
N LYS A 80 6.19 -20.41 -12.36
CA LYS A 80 4.82 -19.96 -12.62
C LYS A 80 4.71 -18.46 -12.69
N LEU A 81 3.83 -17.99 -13.58
CA LEU A 81 3.44 -16.58 -13.64
C LEU A 81 2.69 -16.21 -12.37
N SER A 82 3.23 -15.25 -11.63
CA SER A 82 2.79 -14.81 -10.31
C SER A 82 2.85 -13.30 -10.19
N GLY A 83 2.22 -12.76 -9.15
CA GLY A 83 2.24 -11.33 -8.83
C GLY A 83 0.87 -10.73 -8.59
N PHE A 84 0.86 -9.49 -8.12
CA PHE A 84 -0.36 -8.76 -7.78
C PHE A 84 -1.36 -8.70 -8.96
N HIS A 85 -0.89 -8.35 -10.17
CA HIS A 85 -1.76 -8.26 -11.35
C HIS A 85 -2.30 -9.63 -11.76
N VAL A 86 -1.52 -10.70 -11.58
CA VAL A 86 -1.93 -12.07 -11.91
C VAL A 86 -3.02 -12.55 -10.95
N ASP A 87 -2.84 -12.30 -9.66
CA ASP A 87 -3.84 -12.63 -8.65
C ASP A 87 -5.09 -11.77 -8.80
N LEU A 88 -4.93 -10.47 -9.10
CA LEU A 88 -6.06 -9.58 -9.39
C LEU A 88 -6.87 -10.08 -10.61
N ALA A 89 -6.20 -10.46 -11.70
CA ALA A 89 -6.88 -11.00 -12.88
C ALA A 89 -7.66 -12.27 -12.56
N ARG A 90 -7.09 -13.20 -11.77
CA ARG A 90 -7.79 -14.40 -11.31
C ARG A 90 -9.02 -14.10 -10.48
N GLU A 91 -8.91 -13.15 -9.53
CA GLU A 91 -10.05 -12.75 -8.69
C GLU A 91 -11.13 -12.03 -9.50
N ILE A 92 -10.75 -11.18 -10.46
CA ILE A 92 -11.71 -10.58 -11.41
C ILE A 92 -12.47 -11.67 -12.16
N CYS A 93 -11.78 -12.67 -12.69
CA CYS A 93 -12.41 -13.78 -13.40
C CYS A 93 -13.37 -14.58 -12.51
N ARG A 94 -12.99 -14.79 -11.26
CA ARG A 94 -13.83 -15.48 -10.26
C ARG A 94 -15.08 -14.65 -9.93
N GLU A 95 -14.90 -13.35 -9.68
CA GLU A 95 -15.99 -12.42 -9.40
C GLU A 95 -16.98 -12.35 -10.56
N LEU A 96 -16.48 -12.37 -11.78
CA LEU A 96 -17.31 -12.37 -13.00
C LEU A 96 -17.97 -13.71 -13.31
N GLY A 97 -17.55 -14.80 -12.65
CA GLY A 97 -18.06 -16.15 -12.91
C GLY A 97 -17.53 -16.76 -14.22
N VAL A 98 -16.35 -16.34 -14.67
CA VAL A 98 -15.77 -16.76 -15.95
C VAL A 98 -14.40 -17.42 -15.80
N ILE A 99 -14.05 -17.91 -14.61
CA ILE A 99 -12.71 -18.41 -14.28
C ILE A 99 -12.24 -19.50 -15.24
N GLU A 100 -13.11 -20.42 -15.65
CA GLU A 100 -12.80 -21.52 -16.58
C GLU A 100 -12.53 -21.02 -18.02
N ARG A 101 -12.91 -19.80 -18.32
CA ARG A 101 -12.74 -19.16 -19.63
C ARG A 101 -11.69 -18.03 -19.59
N CYS A 102 -11.02 -17.85 -18.45
CA CYS A 102 -9.93 -16.88 -18.30
C CYS A 102 -8.59 -17.51 -18.63
N GLN A 103 -7.84 -16.81 -19.45
CA GLN A 103 -6.44 -17.13 -19.74
C GLN A 103 -5.58 -15.96 -19.31
N ILE A 104 -4.47 -16.24 -18.62
CA ILE A 104 -3.53 -15.21 -18.17
C ILE A 104 -2.16 -15.61 -18.71
N GLU A 105 -1.60 -14.77 -19.57
CA GLU A 105 -0.35 -15.01 -20.27
C GLU A 105 0.58 -13.81 -20.11
N ALA A 106 1.87 -14.04 -20.29
CA ALA A 106 2.86 -12.97 -20.29
C ALA A 106 3.44 -12.78 -21.69
N LYS A 107 3.69 -11.49 -22.03
CA LYS A 107 4.42 -11.05 -23.21
C LYS A 107 5.39 -9.92 -22.87
N PRO A 108 6.40 -9.67 -23.70
CA PRO A 108 7.25 -8.50 -23.57
C PRO A 108 6.40 -7.22 -23.60
N TYR A 109 6.73 -6.24 -22.77
CA TYR A 109 5.98 -4.99 -22.62
C TYR A 109 5.70 -4.28 -23.96
N LYS A 110 6.69 -4.26 -24.85
CA LYS A 110 6.57 -3.65 -26.20
C LYS A 110 5.49 -4.27 -27.09
N ASP A 111 5.10 -5.53 -26.82
CA ASP A 111 4.15 -6.27 -27.64
C ASP A 111 2.71 -6.17 -27.12
N LEU A 112 2.48 -5.62 -25.92
CA LEU A 112 1.18 -5.57 -25.26
C LEU A 112 0.15 -4.75 -26.03
N SER A 113 0.51 -3.54 -26.49
CA SER A 113 -0.40 -2.68 -27.23
C SER A 113 -0.84 -3.32 -28.55
N ARG A 114 0.12 -3.89 -29.28
CA ARG A 114 -0.18 -4.59 -30.53
C ARG A 114 -1.10 -5.80 -30.30
N ALA A 115 -0.83 -6.59 -29.28
CA ALA A 115 -1.66 -7.78 -28.97
C ALA A 115 -3.11 -7.36 -28.63
N LEU A 116 -3.30 -6.23 -27.97
CA LEU A 116 -4.61 -5.67 -27.68
C LEU A 116 -5.31 -5.22 -28.98
N GLU A 117 -4.61 -4.48 -29.86
CA GLU A 117 -5.12 -3.95 -31.13
C GLU A 117 -5.50 -5.08 -32.10
N THR A 118 -4.71 -6.13 -32.19
CA THR A 118 -4.95 -7.27 -33.08
C THR A 118 -5.98 -8.26 -32.53
N GLY A 119 -6.49 -8.03 -31.31
CA GLY A 119 -7.44 -8.94 -30.66
C GLY A 119 -6.82 -10.25 -30.19
N GLU A 120 -5.51 -10.30 -30.01
CA GLU A 120 -4.79 -11.41 -29.38
C GLU A 120 -4.99 -11.40 -27.86
N ALA A 121 -5.21 -10.22 -27.28
CA ALA A 121 -5.61 -10.02 -25.89
C ALA A 121 -6.93 -9.25 -25.80
N ASP A 122 -7.61 -9.41 -24.67
CA ASP A 122 -8.83 -8.68 -24.33
C ASP A 122 -8.59 -7.66 -23.21
N VAL A 123 -7.65 -7.96 -22.31
CA VAL A 123 -7.29 -7.13 -21.16
C VAL A 123 -5.77 -7.14 -20.96
N VAL A 124 -5.18 -5.98 -20.70
CA VAL A 124 -3.77 -5.86 -20.27
C VAL A 124 -3.72 -5.39 -18.83
N ALA A 125 -2.98 -6.12 -17.99
CA ALA A 125 -2.72 -5.86 -16.59
C ALA A 125 -1.20 -5.85 -16.34
N ALA A 126 -0.52 -4.73 -16.69
CA ALA A 126 0.95 -4.63 -16.70
C ALA A 126 1.48 -3.25 -16.28
N GLY A 127 0.68 -2.44 -15.61
CA GLY A 127 1.11 -1.08 -15.24
C GLY A 127 1.37 -0.18 -16.46
N VAL A 128 0.54 -0.30 -17.49
CA VAL A 128 0.71 0.45 -18.74
C VAL A 128 0.57 1.94 -18.48
N ARG A 129 1.52 2.73 -19.00
CA ARG A 129 1.46 4.19 -18.90
C ARG A 129 0.29 4.72 -19.71
N ILE A 130 -0.59 5.48 -19.05
CA ILE A 130 -1.73 6.11 -19.69
C ILE A 130 -1.27 7.33 -20.49
N THR A 131 -1.44 7.25 -21.81
CA THR A 131 -1.15 8.34 -22.74
C THR A 131 -2.45 8.83 -23.40
N PRO A 132 -2.49 10.07 -23.95
CA PRO A 132 -3.62 10.53 -24.73
C PRO A 132 -3.95 9.61 -25.91
N GLU A 133 -2.93 8.99 -26.51
CA GLU A 133 -3.10 8.03 -27.60
C GLU A 133 -3.77 6.75 -27.15
N LEU A 134 -3.30 6.15 -26.05
CA LEU A 134 -3.91 4.97 -25.47
C LEU A 134 -5.40 5.21 -25.13
N ARG A 135 -5.74 6.39 -24.63
CA ARG A 135 -7.15 6.76 -24.38
C ARG A 135 -8.01 6.83 -25.63
N ARG A 136 -7.40 7.09 -26.82
CA ARG A 136 -8.13 7.07 -28.09
C ARG A 136 -8.36 5.67 -28.64
N THR A 137 -7.41 4.77 -28.45
CA THR A 137 -7.38 3.41 -29.05
C THR A 137 -7.91 2.31 -28.13
N ALA A 138 -7.90 2.51 -26.82
CA ALA A 138 -8.31 1.52 -25.83
C ALA A 138 -9.30 2.09 -24.81
N SER A 139 -9.97 1.22 -24.08
CA SER A 139 -10.74 1.55 -22.89
C SER A 139 -9.90 1.28 -21.64
N LEU A 140 -10.01 2.16 -20.65
CA LEU A 140 -9.29 2.04 -19.38
C LEU A 140 -10.32 1.74 -18.28
N SER A 141 -10.01 0.78 -17.43
CA SER A 141 -10.78 0.62 -16.19
C SER A 141 -10.60 1.84 -15.30
N ARG A 142 -11.42 1.94 -14.26
CA ARG A 142 -11.12 2.82 -13.13
C ARG A 142 -9.78 2.43 -12.52
N PRO A 143 -9.04 3.40 -11.97
CA PRO A 143 -7.83 3.10 -11.23
C PRO A 143 -8.16 2.21 -10.02
N PHE A 144 -7.35 1.18 -9.79
CA PHE A 144 -7.52 0.28 -8.67
C PHE A 144 -6.42 0.43 -7.61
N MET A 145 -5.33 1.12 -7.95
CA MET A 145 -4.21 1.40 -7.05
C MET A 145 -3.48 2.66 -7.48
N GLN A 146 -3.13 3.53 -6.54
CA GLN A 146 -2.18 4.62 -6.77
C GLN A 146 -0.81 4.25 -6.18
N LEU A 147 0.24 4.60 -6.89
CA LEU A 147 1.60 4.49 -6.39
C LEU A 147 1.95 5.81 -5.69
N PRO A 148 2.22 5.78 -4.38
CA PRO A 148 2.53 6.99 -3.62
C PRO A 148 3.97 7.44 -3.83
N ALA A 149 4.23 8.72 -3.58
CA ALA A 149 5.55 9.15 -3.19
C ALA A 149 5.73 8.98 -1.68
N ARG A 150 6.93 8.65 -1.22
CA ARG A 150 7.26 8.44 0.20
C ARG A 150 8.57 9.13 0.57
N PHE A 151 8.65 9.51 1.85
CA PHE A 151 9.93 9.79 2.47
C PHE A 151 10.52 8.53 3.09
N VAL A 152 11.85 8.40 2.99
CA VAL A 152 12.64 7.38 3.69
C VAL A 152 13.76 8.06 4.46
N THR A 153 13.97 7.64 5.70
CA THR A 153 15.05 8.12 6.58
C THR A 153 15.81 6.93 7.18
N THR A 154 16.95 7.19 7.78
CA THR A 154 17.70 6.12 8.48
C THR A 154 17.06 5.77 9.82
N THR A 155 17.17 4.51 10.23
CA THR A 155 16.68 4.00 11.52
C THR A 155 17.34 4.71 12.72
N GLY A 156 18.58 5.21 12.56
CA GLY A 156 19.29 6.01 13.56
C GLY A 156 18.67 7.38 13.86
N GLN A 157 17.80 7.90 12.98
CA GLN A 157 17.07 9.16 13.17
C GLN A 157 15.76 8.94 13.94
N GLN A 158 15.83 8.37 15.15
CA GLN A 158 14.64 8.02 15.95
C GLN A 158 13.79 9.22 16.35
N ALA A 159 14.40 10.38 16.56
CA ALA A 159 13.69 11.61 16.88
C ALA A 159 12.95 12.23 15.66
N LEU A 160 13.20 11.71 14.46
CA LEU A 160 12.57 12.18 13.23
C LEU A 160 11.37 11.27 12.93
N ASP A 161 10.18 11.67 13.33
CA ASP A 161 8.93 10.92 13.19
C ASP A 161 8.02 11.50 12.08
N GLN A 162 8.21 12.77 11.72
CA GLN A 162 7.44 13.45 10.68
C GLN A 162 8.34 14.22 9.71
N PRO A 163 8.01 14.26 8.41
CA PRO A 163 8.77 15.02 7.42
C PRO A 163 8.84 16.52 7.70
N SER A 164 7.85 17.08 8.41
CA SER A 164 7.85 18.50 8.81
C SER A 164 8.98 18.92 9.74
N ALA A 165 9.63 17.95 10.39
CA ALA A 165 10.80 18.21 11.23
C ALA A 165 12.12 18.33 10.43
N LEU A 166 12.12 18.02 9.13
CA LEU A 166 13.27 18.16 8.24
C LEU A 166 13.55 19.63 7.92
N LYS A 167 14.83 20.00 7.97
CA LYS A 167 15.29 21.34 7.63
C LYS A 167 15.57 21.47 6.13
N PRO A 168 15.64 22.72 5.61
CA PRO A 168 16.06 22.95 4.23
C PRO A 168 17.40 22.28 3.90
N GLY A 169 17.45 21.58 2.76
CA GLY A 169 18.65 20.86 2.30
C GLY A 169 18.91 19.51 2.97
N GLU A 170 18.05 19.05 3.87
CA GLU A 170 18.18 17.72 4.50
C GLU A 170 17.49 16.59 3.70
N VAL A 171 16.67 16.94 2.70
CA VAL A 171 15.95 16.01 1.83
C VAL A 171 16.63 15.96 0.47
N GLY A 172 16.75 14.74 -0.06
CA GLY A 172 17.19 14.52 -1.42
C GLY A 172 16.08 13.97 -2.33
N VAL A 173 16.21 14.23 -3.62
CA VAL A 173 15.31 13.76 -4.68
C VAL A 173 16.09 13.57 -5.98
N VAL A 174 15.61 12.70 -6.89
CA VAL A 174 16.21 12.55 -8.23
C VAL A 174 15.73 13.69 -9.12
N SER A 175 16.68 14.37 -9.76
CA SER A 175 16.43 15.51 -10.65
C SER A 175 15.60 15.12 -11.87
N GLY A 176 14.73 16.02 -12.34
CA GLY A 176 13.91 15.86 -13.54
C GLY A 176 12.72 14.88 -13.36
N THR A 177 12.43 14.45 -12.13
CA THR A 177 11.35 13.51 -11.87
C THR A 177 10.03 14.19 -11.42
N ALA A 178 8.92 13.49 -11.57
CA ALA A 178 7.65 13.92 -11.00
C ALA A 178 7.72 14.07 -9.47
N HIS A 179 8.59 13.31 -8.80
CA HIS A 179 8.80 13.40 -7.36
C HIS A 179 9.48 14.71 -6.95
N GLU A 180 10.42 15.21 -7.75
CA GLU A 180 11.00 16.54 -7.53
C GLU A 180 9.92 17.63 -7.62
N ILE A 181 9.12 17.63 -8.69
CA ILE A 181 8.00 18.56 -8.85
C ILE A 181 7.02 18.47 -7.66
N MET A 182 6.71 17.27 -7.22
CA MET A 182 5.80 17.06 -6.10
C MET A 182 6.40 17.55 -4.77
N LEU A 183 7.68 17.29 -4.53
CA LEU A 183 8.37 17.74 -3.31
C LEU A 183 8.40 19.26 -3.24
N GLU A 184 8.72 19.93 -4.32
CA GLU A 184 8.73 21.39 -4.40
C GLU A 184 7.33 22.00 -4.22
N ALA A 185 6.31 21.38 -4.82
CA ALA A 185 4.92 21.86 -4.74
C ALA A 185 4.30 21.65 -3.35
N PHE A 186 4.56 20.52 -2.70
CA PHE A 186 3.91 20.15 -1.44
C PHE A 186 4.74 20.55 -0.22
N PHE A 187 6.06 20.69 -0.37
CA PHE A 187 7.00 20.96 0.72
C PHE A 187 8.01 22.06 0.35
N PRO A 188 7.56 23.25 -0.07
CA PRO A 188 8.45 24.29 -0.62
C PRO A 188 9.53 24.77 0.34
N ALA A 189 9.28 24.65 1.66
CA ALA A 189 10.25 25.03 2.68
C ALA A 189 11.46 24.08 2.78
N MET A 190 11.37 22.84 2.24
CA MET A 190 12.41 21.83 2.39
C MET A 190 13.65 22.09 1.54
N LYS A 191 13.51 22.82 0.40
CA LYS A 191 14.61 23.14 -0.53
C LYS A 191 15.49 21.92 -0.77
N PRO A 192 15.01 20.92 -1.52
CA PRO A 192 15.67 19.63 -1.65
C PRO A 192 17.04 19.72 -2.33
N LYS A 193 17.92 18.78 -2.01
CA LYS A 193 19.13 18.51 -2.82
C LYS A 193 18.77 17.55 -3.94
N THR A 194 19.17 17.90 -5.16
CA THR A 194 18.92 17.06 -6.34
C THR A 194 20.11 16.15 -6.63
N TYR A 195 19.82 14.93 -7.09
CA TYR A 195 20.79 13.93 -7.48
C TYR A 195 20.51 13.44 -8.90
N ALA A 196 21.54 13.12 -9.66
CA ALA A 196 21.37 12.68 -11.04
C ALA A 196 20.74 11.29 -11.12
N THR A 197 21.06 10.42 -10.17
CA THR A 197 20.57 9.03 -10.15
C THR A 197 20.00 8.63 -8.78
N ARG A 198 19.15 7.61 -8.79
CA ARG A 198 18.65 7.00 -7.55
C ARG A 198 19.77 6.39 -6.71
N GLY A 199 20.79 5.79 -7.36
CA GLY A 199 21.92 5.21 -6.65
C GLY A 199 22.69 6.25 -5.84
N GLU A 200 23.00 7.41 -6.44
CA GLU A 200 23.63 8.53 -5.74
C GLU A 200 22.77 9.07 -4.59
N LEU A 201 21.47 9.21 -4.82
CA LEU A 201 20.51 9.65 -3.81
C LEU A 201 20.50 8.72 -2.59
N LEU A 202 20.41 7.40 -2.81
CA LEU A 202 20.37 6.40 -1.74
C LEU A 202 21.72 6.27 -1.03
N ALA A 203 22.83 6.41 -1.75
CA ALA A 203 24.17 6.49 -1.17
C ALA A 203 24.32 7.71 -0.25
N ALA A 204 23.81 8.88 -0.65
CA ALA A 204 23.81 10.10 0.17
C ALA A 204 23.01 9.93 1.46
N LEU A 205 21.88 9.21 1.43
CA LEU A 205 21.13 8.87 2.64
C LEU A 205 21.95 7.96 3.59
N ARG A 206 22.54 6.89 3.05
CA ARG A 206 23.33 5.94 3.85
C ARG A 206 24.57 6.54 4.49
N THR A 207 25.23 7.48 3.80
CA THR A 207 26.40 8.19 4.31
C THR A 207 26.06 9.36 5.25
N GLY A 208 24.77 9.69 5.41
CA GLY A 208 24.33 10.81 6.24
C GLY A 208 24.51 12.18 5.60
N ALA A 209 24.82 12.29 4.31
CA ALA A 209 24.92 13.55 3.58
C ALA A 209 23.56 14.27 3.45
N ILE A 210 22.50 13.50 3.55
CA ILE A 210 21.10 13.95 3.71
C ILE A 210 20.42 13.11 4.79
N LYS A 211 19.32 13.62 5.38
CA LYS A 211 18.59 12.92 6.43
C LYS A 211 17.40 12.11 5.90
N ALA A 212 16.89 12.49 4.76
CA ALA A 212 15.79 11.78 4.12
C ALA A 212 15.89 11.84 2.59
N VAL A 213 15.28 10.86 1.94
CA VAL A 213 15.01 10.86 0.50
C VAL A 213 13.50 10.95 0.27
N PHE A 214 13.10 11.55 -0.86
CA PHE A 214 11.73 11.53 -1.33
C PHE A 214 11.69 10.93 -2.74
N GLY A 215 10.77 9.98 -2.97
CA GLY A 215 10.71 9.28 -4.25
C GLY A 215 9.54 8.32 -4.35
N ASP A 216 9.58 7.49 -5.39
CA ASP A 216 8.59 6.46 -5.66
C ASP A 216 8.50 5.47 -4.49
N GLY A 217 7.33 5.38 -3.86
CA GLY A 217 7.12 4.56 -2.67
C GLY A 217 7.33 3.07 -2.94
N LEU A 218 6.95 2.59 -4.13
CA LEU A 218 7.16 1.21 -4.54
C LEU A 218 8.65 0.88 -4.64
N GLN A 219 9.41 1.70 -5.36
CA GLN A 219 10.85 1.49 -5.51
C GLN A 219 11.59 1.59 -4.19
N LEU A 220 11.17 2.52 -3.32
CA LEU A 220 11.74 2.69 -2.00
C LEU A 220 11.39 1.54 -1.06
N SER A 221 10.19 0.96 -1.12
CA SER A 221 9.82 -0.21 -0.31
C SER A 221 10.72 -1.41 -0.61
N PHE A 222 10.96 -1.70 -1.88
CA PHE A 222 11.88 -2.78 -2.28
C PHE A 222 13.32 -2.51 -1.85
N TRP A 223 13.76 -1.26 -1.97
CA TRP A 223 15.11 -0.93 -1.56
C TRP A 223 15.30 -1.08 -0.04
N ILE A 224 14.33 -0.65 0.79
CA ILE A 224 14.38 -0.81 2.25
C ILE A 224 14.55 -2.29 2.64
N GLU A 225 13.86 -3.20 1.96
CA GLU A 225 13.89 -4.63 2.22
C GLU A 225 15.10 -5.34 1.55
N SER A 226 15.87 -4.64 0.73
CA SER A 226 17.00 -5.22 0.02
C SER A 226 18.26 -5.34 0.89
N SER A 227 19.18 -6.24 0.48
CA SER A 227 20.50 -6.35 1.07
C SER A 227 21.33 -5.07 0.90
N GLU A 228 21.04 -4.24 -0.09
CA GLU A 228 21.72 -2.97 -0.32
C GLU A 228 21.42 -1.95 0.80
N ALA A 229 20.17 -1.89 1.27
CA ALA A 229 19.81 -1.06 2.41
C ALA A 229 20.32 -1.61 3.73
N ALA A 230 20.54 -2.94 3.82
CA ALA A 230 21.10 -3.61 5.01
C ALA A 230 20.38 -3.22 6.34
N GLY A 231 19.05 -3.05 6.28
CA GLY A 231 18.24 -2.66 7.43
C GLY A 231 18.46 -1.24 7.93
N CYS A 232 19.13 -0.38 7.15
CA CYS A 232 19.47 0.99 7.57
C CYS A 232 18.27 1.91 7.77
N CYS A 233 17.17 1.61 7.14
CA CYS A 233 16.25 2.65 6.74
C CYS A 233 14.79 2.27 6.93
N ARG A 234 13.92 3.28 7.06
CA ARG A 234 12.48 3.14 7.26
C ARG A 234 11.71 4.26 6.56
N PHE A 235 10.45 4.03 6.31
CA PHE A 235 9.57 5.11 5.88
C PHE A 235 9.42 6.18 6.97
N LEU A 236 9.25 7.43 6.53
CA LEU A 236 9.04 8.59 7.37
C LEU A 236 7.71 9.25 6.99
N GLY A 237 6.76 9.26 7.90
CA GLY A 237 5.41 9.76 7.67
C GLY A 237 4.58 8.90 6.73
N GLY A 238 3.43 9.40 6.34
CA GLY A 238 2.47 8.70 5.50
C GLY A 238 2.81 8.71 4.00
N PRO A 239 2.04 7.97 3.19
CA PRO A 239 2.11 8.06 1.74
C PRO A 239 1.54 9.39 1.22
N TYR A 240 2.12 9.91 0.13
CA TYR A 240 1.70 11.14 -0.52
C TYR A 240 1.23 10.82 -1.95
N TYR A 241 0.03 11.28 -2.28
CA TYR A 241 -0.61 11.04 -3.57
C TYR A 241 -0.87 12.35 -4.31
N SER A 242 -0.72 12.33 -5.62
CA SER A 242 -1.10 13.45 -6.49
C SER A 242 -1.52 12.94 -7.86
N ARG A 243 -2.79 13.06 -8.19
CA ARG A 243 -3.29 12.67 -9.52
C ARG A 243 -2.72 13.55 -10.63
N THR A 244 -2.49 14.80 -10.35
CA THR A 244 -1.97 15.78 -11.34
C THR A 244 -0.49 15.57 -11.64
N ILE A 245 0.30 15.07 -10.68
CA ILE A 245 1.75 14.93 -10.81
C ILE A 245 2.15 13.46 -11.04
N LEU A 246 1.61 12.53 -10.23
CA LEU A 246 1.95 11.10 -10.29
C LEU A 246 1.02 10.29 -11.21
N GLY A 247 -0.09 10.89 -11.68
CA GLY A 247 -1.09 10.25 -12.52
C GLY A 247 -2.25 9.63 -11.76
N ASP A 248 -3.20 9.08 -12.54
CA ASP A 248 -4.46 8.54 -12.01
C ASP A 248 -4.27 7.22 -11.24
N GLY A 249 -3.16 6.54 -11.43
CA GLY A 249 -2.90 5.22 -10.83
C GLY A 249 -2.92 4.08 -11.85
N LEU A 250 -2.82 2.85 -11.33
CA LEU A 250 -2.82 1.63 -12.13
C LEU A 250 -4.23 1.30 -12.59
N THR A 251 -4.37 0.97 -13.88
CA THR A 251 -5.63 0.60 -14.54
C THR A 251 -5.45 -0.68 -15.34
N LEU A 252 -6.57 -1.34 -15.62
CA LEU A 252 -6.62 -2.38 -16.64
C LEU A 252 -6.93 -1.71 -17.98
N VAL A 253 -6.24 -2.14 -19.03
CA VAL A 253 -6.45 -1.66 -20.39
C VAL A 253 -7.23 -2.71 -21.15
N THR A 254 -8.37 -2.35 -21.75
CA THR A 254 -9.20 -3.26 -22.53
C THR A 254 -9.34 -2.74 -23.95
N ARG A 255 -9.69 -3.62 -24.86
CA ARG A 255 -10.03 -3.24 -26.24
C ARG A 255 -11.24 -2.30 -26.24
N LYS A 256 -11.22 -1.33 -27.14
CA LYS A 256 -12.30 -0.34 -27.27
C LYS A 256 -13.59 -0.95 -27.83
N ASP A 257 -13.46 -1.97 -28.66
CA ASP A 257 -14.57 -2.68 -29.30
C ASP A 257 -15.20 -3.77 -28.40
N THR A 258 -14.72 -3.94 -27.16
CA THR A 258 -15.25 -4.91 -26.20
C THR A 258 -15.85 -4.24 -24.94
N PRO A 259 -16.89 -3.43 -25.08
CA PRO A 259 -17.44 -2.63 -23.98
C PRO A 259 -18.02 -3.49 -22.83
N LEU A 260 -18.45 -4.72 -23.13
CA LEU A 260 -18.91 -5.67 -22.10
C LEU A 260 -17.78 -6.07 -21.17
N ILE A 261 -16.59 -6.36 -21.72
CA ILE A 261 -15.40 -6.71 -20.93
C ILE A 261 -14.97 -5.51 -20.10
N ALA A 262 -14.90 -4.30 -20.68
CA ALA A 262 -14.54 -3.09 -19.96
C ALA A 262 -15.46 -2.83 -18.75
N ARG A 263 -16.79 -2.92 -18.94
CA ARG A 263 -17.75 -2.80 -17.83
C ARG A 263 -17.61 -3.93 -16.79
N GLY A 264 -17.27 -5.13 -17.26
CA GLY A 264 -16.97 -6.27 -16.38
C GLY A 264 -15.79 -6.00 -15.47
N MET A 265 -14.71 -5.43 -16.02
CA MET A 265 -13.52 -5.05 -15.21
C MET A 265 -13.90 -4.07 -14.11
N ASP A 266 -14.63 -2.99 -14.43
CA ASP A 266 -15.03 -2.00 -13.44
C ASP A 266 -15.97 -2.57 -12.38
N ALA A 267 -16.94 -3.39 -12.77
CA ALA A 267 -17.86 -4.02 -11.83
C ALA A 267 -17.13 -4.98 -10.88
N ALA A 268 -16.21 -5.79 -11.40
CA ALA A 268 -15.42 -6.71 -10.59
C ALA A 268 -14.46 -5.98 -9.65
N LEU A 269 -13.75 -4.96 -10.14
CA LEU A 269 -12.86 -4.15 -9.29
C LEU A 269 -13.62 -3.51 -8.12
N LEU A 270 -14.81 -2.96 -8.38
CA LEU A 270 -15.66 -2.39 -7.32
C LEU A 270 -16.11 -3.48 -6.31
N ALA A 271 -16.52 -4.65 -6.78
CA ALA A 271 -16.93 -5.75 -5.92
C ALA A 271 -15.77 -6.26 -5.04
N LEU A 272 -14.58 -6.42 -5.62
CA LEU A 272 -13.36 -6.83 -4.91
C LEU A 272 -12.92 -5.78 -3.89
N ALA A 273 -13.04 -4.49 -4.21
CA ALA A 273 -12.75 -3.41 -3.26
C ALA A 273 -13.71 -3.44 -2.06
N ARG A 274 -15.02 -3.61 -2.30
CA ARG A 274 -16.05 -3.65 -1.25
C ARG A 274 -15.97 -4.86 -0.36
N SER A 275 -15.67 -6.02 -0.94
CA SER A 275 -15.51 -7.26 -0.16
C SER A 275 -14.20 -7.32 0.63
N GLY A 276 -13.32 -6.32 0.49
CA GLY A 276 -11.98 -6.32 1.08
C GLY A 276 -11.01 -7.28 0.37
N ARG A 277 -11.46 -7.98 -0.67
CA ARG A 277 -10.60 -8.95 -1.38
C ARG A 277 -9.44 -8.29 -2.09
N LEU A 278 -9.65 -7.11 -2.66
CA LEU A 278 -8.58 -6.32 -3.27
C LEU A 278 -7.49 -5.98 -2.24
N ASN A 279 -7.88 -5.57 -1.03
CA ASN A 279 -6.94 -5.30 0.06
C ASN A 279 -6.19 -6.56 0.52
N GLN A 280 -6.85 -7.72 0.56
CA GLN A 280 -6.19 -8.99 0.88
C GLN A 280 -5.11 -9.37 -0.15
N ILE A 281 -5.37 -9.14 -1.45
CA ILE A 281 -4.36 -9.33 -2.50
C ILE A 281 -3.22 -8.33 -2.29
N TYR A 282 -3.55 -7.06 -2.03
CA TYR A 282 -2.56 -6.02 -1.80
C TYR A 282 -1.60 -6.38 -0.65
N LEU A 283 -2.12 -6.75 0.52
CA LEU A 283 -1.32 -7.07 1.69
C LEU A 283 -0.42 -8.32 1.50
N ARG A 284 -0.76 -9.21 0.58
CA ARG A 284 0.09 -10.35 0.24
C ARG A 284 1.42 -9.91 -0.38
N TYR A 285 1.40 -8.87 -1.19
CA TYR A 285 2.57 -8.36 -1.92
C TYR A 285 3.20 -7.13 -1.26
N PHE A 286 2.46 -6.41 -0.44
CA PHE A 286 2.84 -5.18 0.24
C PHE A 286 2.44 -5.20 1.71
N PRO A 287 3.02 -6.09 2.52
CA PRO A 287 2.60 -6.27 3.92
C PRO A 287 2.84 -5.01 4.78
N ASN A 288 3.83 -4.20 4.42
CA ASN A 288 4.18 -2.96 5.12
C ASN A 288 3.62 -1.70 4.42
N GLY A 289 2.77 -1.90 3.42
CA GLY A 289 2.28 -0.82 2.56
C GLY A 289 3.31 -0.35 1.53
N LEU A 290 2.89 0.65 0.75
CA LEU A 290 3.74 1.35 -0.24
C LEU A 290 4.06 2.76 0.25
#